data_6d8f81eb379ddc55b305063ba263ee0e
#
_entry.id   6d8f81eb379ddc55b305063ba263ee0e
#
_cell.length_a   1.000
_cell.length_b   1.000
_cell.length_c   1.000
_cell.angle_alpha   90.00
_cell.angle_beta   90.00
_cell.angle_gamma   90.00
#
_symmetry.space_group_name_H-M   'P 1'
#
loop_
_entity.id
_entity.type
_entity.pdbx_description
1 polymer ?
#
loop_
_entity_poly.entity_id
_entity_poly.type
_entity_poly.pdbx_seq_one_letter_code
_entity_poly.pdbx_strand_id
1 'polypeptide(L)'
;MILKFRTMKVNVETQSHERHLEQLIHADCPMTKLDASGDPRIISGGRILRATGLDELPQLFNVLRREMSLVGPRPCTPHEFQRYQPWQQERVNAAPGLTGYWQVNGKNKTTFSEMNKMDIFYTKNMSLWLDLTIMLKTFPTIFMQLVESRITNRTLRGPRKPATGQC
;
A
#
# COMPACT_ATOMS: atom_id res chain seq x y z
N MET A 1 -1.16 -15.55 7.86
CA MET A 1 -2.18 -14.44 8.00
C MET A 1 -1.46 -13.17 8.39
N ILE A 2 -1.63 -12.06 7.67
CA ILE A 2 -0.96 -10.78 7.96
C ILE A 2 -1.75 -10.03 9.04
N LEU A 3 -1.07 -9.66 10.12
CA LEU A 3 -1.66 -8.95 11.26
C LEU A 3 -1.72 -7.44 10.98
N LYS A 4 -2.85 -6.80 11.35
CA LYS A 4 -3.03 -5.36 11.19
C LYS A 4 -4.04 -4.83 12.20
N PHE A 5 -3.86 -3.61 12.72
CA PHE A 5 -4.90 -2.98 13.52
C PHE A 5 -6.12 -2.67 12.65
N ARG A 6 -7.30 -2.92 13.19
CA ARG A 6 -8.54 -2.61 12.48
C ARG A 6 -8.75 -1.10 12.42
N THR A 7 -8.80 -0.57 11.21
CA THR A 7 -9.07 0.85 10.94
C THR A 7 -10.40 1.07 10.20
N MET A 8 -11.13 -0.02 9.91
CA MET A 8 -12.42 0.01 9.22
C MET A 8 -13.54 -0.52 10.13
N LYS A 9 -14.78 -0.06 9.88
CA LYS A 9 -16.00 -0.53 10.55
C LYS A 9 -16.20 -2.03 10.27
N VAL A 10 -16.94 -2.70 11.15
CA VAL A 10 -17.35 -4.11 10.96
C VAL A 10 -18.42 -4.18 9.87
N ASN A 11 -18.45 -5.26 9.11
CA ASN A 11 -19.44 -5.55 8.04
C ASN A 11 -19.42 -4.56 6.87
N VAL A 12 -18.25 -4.07 6.50
CA VAL A 12 -18.09 -3.25 5.30
C VAL A 12 -17.93 -4.14 4.08
N GLU A 13 -18.65 -3.83 3.02
CA GLU A 13 -18.57 -4.56 1.74
C GLU A 13 -17.14 -4.55 1.18
N THR A 14 -16.59 -5.74 0.99
CA THR A 14 -15.27 -5.95 0.37
C THR A 14 -15.31 -5.68 -1.13
N GLN A 15 -16.49 -5.79 -1.75
CA GLN A 15 -16.71 -5.65 -3.19
C GLN A 15 -16.21 -4.32 -3.77
N SER A 16 -16.34 -3.21 -3.02
CA SER A 16 -15.85 -1.91 -3.48
C SER A 16 -14.32 -1.87 -3.57
N HIS A 17 -13.62 -2.62 -2.72
CA HIS A 17 -12.17 -2.73 -2.76
C HIS A 17 -11.71 -3.62 -3.91
N GLU A 18 -12.41 -4.71 -4.16
CA GLU A 18 -12.14 -5.63 -5.27
C GLU A 18 -12.33 -4.94 -6.62
N ARG A 19 -13.44 -4.21 -6.81
CA ARG A 19 -13.68 -3.42 -8.03
C ARG A 19 -12.60 -2.35 -8.25
N HIS A 20 -12.17 -1.65 -7.20
CA HIS A 20 -11.11 -0.67 -7.31
C HIS A 20 -9.78 -1.33 -7.71
N LEU A 21 -9.47 -2.49 -7.13
CA LEU A 21 -8.27 -3.25 -7.51
C LEU A 21 -8.34 -3.71 -8.98
N GLU A 22 -9.49 -4.19 -9.44
CA GLU A 22 -9.71 -4.56 -10.84
C GLU A 22 -9.49 -3.37 -11.79
N GLN A 23 -9.99 -2.20 -11.44
CA GLN A 23 -9.74 -0.98 -12.20
C GLN A 23 -8.24 -0.65 -12.28
N LEU A 24 -7.51 -0.73 -11.16
CA LEU A 24 -6.07 -0.47 -11.13
C LEU A 24 -5.28 -1.48 -11.96
N ILE A 25 -5.71 -2.74 -12.02
CA ILE A 25 -5.06 -3.78 -12.83
C ILE A 25 -5.29 -3.54 -14.33
N HIS A 26 -6.52 -3.15 -14.73
CA HIS A 26 -6.91 -3.03 -16.14
C HIS A 26 -6.63 -1.67 -16.76
N ALA A 27 -6.75 -0.59 -16.00
CA ALA A 27 -6.71 0.77 -16.53
C ALA A 27 -5.31 1.42 -16.52
N ASP A 28 -4.28 0.70 -16.01
CA ASP A 28 -2.89 1.20 -15.85
C ASP A 28 -2.80 2.60 -15.19
N CYS A 29 -3.74 2.87 -14.28
CA CYS A 29 -3.83 4.12 -13.52
C CYS A 29 -2.86 4.13 -12.34
N PRO A 30 -2.46 5.33 -11.86
CA PRO A 30 -1.68 5.47 -10.63
C PRO A 30 -2.38 4.82 -9.43
N MET A 31 -1.64 4.10 -8.61
CA MET A 31 -2.14 3.38 -7.44
C MET A 31 -2.55 4.34 -6.32
N THR A 32 -3.66 5.05 -6.52
CA THR A 32 -4.23 5.94 -5.52
C THR A 32 -5.00 5.15 -4.46
N LYS A 33 -4.82 5.51 -3.20
CA LYS A 33 -5.58 4.90 -2.10
C LYS A 33 -7.03 5.42 -2.14
N LEU A 34 -8.01 4.53 -1.98
CA LEU A 34 -9.43 4.90 -1.78
C LEU A 34 -9.65 5.90 -0.63
N ASP A 35 -8.76 5.87 0.37
CA ASP A 35 -8.83 6.75 1.54
C ASP A 35 -8.65 8.24 1.23
N ALA A 36 -8.04 8.59 0.09
CA ALA A 36 -7.80 9.98 -0.30
C ALA A 36 -9.11 10.76 -0.54
N SER A 37 -10.20 10.07 -0.87
CA SER A 37 -11.52 10.65 -1.14
C SER A 37 -12.47 10.70 0.07
N GLY A 38 -11.99 10.41 1.29
CA GLY A 38 -12.79 10.49 2.50
C GLY A 38 -13.69 9.28 2.73
N ASP A 39 -13.13 8.08 2.68
CA ASP A 39 -13.84 6.81 2.88
C ASP A 39 -14.64 6.78 4.20
N PRO A 40 -16.00 6.69 4.15
CA PRO A 40 -16.86 6.70 5.34
C PRO A 40 -16.76 5.40 6.17
N ARG A 41 -16.07 4.39 5.65
CA ARG A 41 -15.85 3.10 6.30
C ARG A 41 -14.77 3.16 7.37
N ILE A 42 -13.93 4.20 7.35
CA ILE A 42 -12.81 4.35 8.30
C ILE A 42 -13.36 4.81 9.65
N ILE A 43 -12.95 4.12 10.72
CA ILE A 43 -13.30 4.48 12.09
C ILE A 43 -12.65 5.79 12.53
N SER A 44 -13.22 6.43 13.57
CA SER A 44 -12.61 7.61 14.21
C SER A 44 -11.18 7.26 14.65
N GLY A 45 -10.19 8.09 14.29
CA GLY A 45 -8.77 7.81 14.53
C GLY A 45 -8.10 6.87 13.52
N GLY A 46 -8.86 6.05 12.79
CA GLY A 46 -8.32 5.12 11.78
C GLY A 46 -7.54 5.83 10.67
N ARG A 47 -7.94 7.05 10.30
CA ARG A 47 -7.20 7.88 9.31
C ARG A 47 -5.79 8.22 9.78
N ILE A 48 -5.62 8.56 11.06
CA ILE A 48 -4.32 8.87 11.64
C ILE A 48 -3.45 7.61 11.65
N LEU A 49 -3.98 6.47 12.12
CA LEU A 49 -3.27 5.20 12.11
C LEU A 49 -2.78 4.82 10.70
N ARG A 50 -3.65 4.95 9.68
CA ARG A 50 -3.29 4.64 8.28
C ARG A 50 -2.31 5.65 7.67
N ALA A 51 -2.41 6.92 8.03
CA ALA A 51 -1.50 7.97 7.57
C ALA A 51 -0.10 7.82 8.17
N THR A 52 -0.01 7.34 9.41
CA THR A 52 1.26 7.08 10.11
C THR A 52 1.85 5.70 9.80
N GLY A 53 1.06 4.79 9.23
CA GLY A 53 1.45 3.38 9.08
C GLY A 53 1.45 2.59 10.40
N LEU A 54 0.99 3.19 11.51
CA LEU A 54 0.93 2.52 12.81
C LEU A 54 -0.05 1.34 12.83
N ASP A 55 -1.02 1.33 11.91
CA ASP A 55 -1.93 0.20 11.73
C ASP A 55 -1.21 -1.08 11.25
N GLU A 56 -0.01 -0.94 10.71
CA GLU A 56 0.82 -2.05 10.23
C GLU A 56 1.84 -2.56 11.29
N LEU A 57 1.96 -1.90 12.46
CA LEU A 57 2.86 -2.35 13.52
C LEU A 57 2.69 -3.82 13.94
N PRO A 58 1.46 -4.39 14.00
CA PRO A 58 1.32 -5.81 14.32
C PRO A 58 2.01 -6.75 13.33
N GLN A 59 2.35 -6.30 12.11
CA GLN A 59 3.11 -7.10 11.15
C GLN A 59 4.55 -7.38 11.62
N LEU A 60 5.08 -6.64 12.60
CA LEU A 60 6.35 -6.98 13.25
C LEU A 60 6.31 -8.37 13.88
N PHE A 61 5.14 -8.82 14.39
CA PHE A 61 5.00 -10.21 14.86
C PHE A 61 5.08 -11.21 13.70
N ASN A 62 4.57 -10.86 12.50
CA ASN A 62 4.75 -11.71 11.32
C ASN A 62 6.24 -11.77 10.90
N VAL A 63 6.99 -10.67 11.04
CA VAL A 63 8.44 -10.67 10.79
C VAL A 63 9.17 -11.56 11.80
N LEU A 64 8.86 -11.45 13.09
CA LEU A 64 9.45 -12.31 14.13
C LEU A 64 9.12 -13.79 13.91
N ARG A 65 7.96 -14.09 13.38
CA ARG A 65 7.53 -15.46 13.01
C ARG A 65 8.09 -15.93 11.67
N ARG A 66 8.90 -15.11 10.98
CA ARG A 66 9.44 -15.40 9.64
C ARG A 66 8.36 -15.59 8.55
N GLU A 67 7.15 -15.09 8.77
CA GLU A 67 6.08 -15.06 7.78
C GLU A 67 6.21 -13.85 6.83
N MET A 68 6.96 -12.83 7.25
CA MET A 68 7.28 -11.61 6.50
C MET A 68 8.74 -11.22 6.72
N SER A 69 9.25 -10.37 5.82
CA SER A 69 10.54 -9.67 5.98
C SER A 69 10.33 -8.21 6.40
N LEU A 70 11.36 -7.56 6.93
CA LEU A 70 11.35 -6.10 7.11
C LEU A 70 11.28 -5.40 5.76
N VAL A 71 12.06 -5.85 4.78
CA VAL A 71 12.08 -5.32 3.42
C VAL A 71 11.65 -6.41 2.45
N GLY A 72 10.76 -6.11 1.54
CA GLY A 72 10.25 -7.06 0.56
C GLY A 72 9.16 -6.49 -0.35
N PRO A 73 8.64 -7.30 -1.30
CA PRO A 73 7.51 -6.94 -2.12
C PRO A 73 6.26 -6.63 -1.27
N ARG A 74 5.38 -5.78 -1.78
CA ARG A 74 4.09 -5.54 -1.14
C ARG A 74 3.30 -6.85 -1.03
N PRO A 75 2.73 -7.21 0.14
CA PRO A 75 1.83 -8.36 0.25
C PRO A 75 0.66 -8.26 -0.75
N CYS A 76 0.32 -9.36 -1.38
CA CYS A 76 -0.88 -9.48 -2.21
C CYS A 76 -1.89 -10.45 -1.59
N THR A 77 -3.17 -10.28 -1.92
CA THR A 77 -4.21 -11.23 -1.54
C THR A 77 -4.24 -12.42 -2.51
N PRO A 78 -4.77 -13.61 -2.11
CA PRO A 78 -4.98 -14.72 -3.04
C PRO A 78 -5.80 -14.33 -4.27
N HIS A 79 -6.81 -13.48 -4.08
CA HIS A 79 -7.66 -12.97 -5.15
C HIS A 79 -6.87 -12.05 -6.13
N GLU A 80 -5.96 -11.21 -5.61
CA GLU A 80 -5.06 -10.40 -6.43
C GLU A 80 -4.10 -11.29 -7.22
N PHE A 81 -3.50 -12.29 -6.56
CA PHE A 81 -2.55 -13.23 -7.19
C PHE A 81 -3.16 -14.02 -8.35
N GLN A 82 -4.41 -14.47 -8.23
CA GLN A 82 -5.11 -15.19 -9.30
C GLN A 82 -5.29 -14.37 -10.59
N ARG A 83 -5.23 -13.04 -10.49
CA ARG A 83 -5.35 -12.11 -11.63
C ARG A 83 -4.00 -11.70 -12.23
N TYR A 84 -2.90 -12.14 -11.64
CA TYR A 84 -1.57 -11.82 -12.13
C TYR A 84 -1.27 -12.50 -13.45
N GLN A 85 -0.69 -11.74 -14.37
CA GLN A 85 -0.03 -12.33 -15.54
C GLN A 85 1.21 -13.13 -15.10
N PRO A 86 1.68 -14.12 -15.90
CA PRO A 86 2.81 -14.96 -15.51
C PRO A 86 4.05 -14.20 -15.04
N TRP A 87 4.40 -13.11 -15.70
CA TRP A 87 5.55 -12.29 -15.31
C TRP A 87 5.36 -11.57 -13.97
N GLN A 88 4.12 -11.21 -13.60
CA GLN A 88 3.81 -10.53 -12.33
C GLN A 88 3.93 -11.49 -11.14
N GLN A 89 3.77 -12.77 -11.36
CA GLN A 89 3.91 -13.79 -10.32
C GLN A 89 5.34 -13.89 -9.78
N GLU A 90 6.36 -13.45 -10.55
CA GLU A 90 7.75 -13.46 -10.10
C GLU A 90 7.97 -12.63 -8.81
N ARG A 91 7.12 -11.64 -8.54
CA ARG A 91 7.23 -10.81 -7.32
C ARG A 91 7.04 -11.60 -6.02
N VAL A 92 6.32 -12.72 -6.03
CA VAL A 92 6.08 -13.54 -4.85
C VAL A 92 7.20 -14.55 -4.56
N ASN A 93 8.26 -14.56 -5.35
CA ASN A 93 9.45 -15.37 -5.09
C ASN A 93 10.29 -14.85 -3.90
N ALA A 94 9.97 -13.66 -3.37
CA ALA A 94 10.53 -13.15 -2.13
C ALA A 94 9.45 -13.05 -1.05
N ALA A 95 9.85 -13.14 0.22
CA ALA A 95 8.94 -12.93 1.34
C ALA A 95 8.36 -11.51 1.30
N PRO A 96 7.06 -11.32 1.60
CA PRO A 96 6.44 -10.00 1.61
C PRO A 96 7.09 -9.14 2.71
N GLY A 97 7.29 -7.85 2.41
CA GLY A 97 7.93 -6.90 3.30
C GLY A 97 6.97 -5.99 4.05
N LEU A 98 7.39 -5.54 5.24
CA LEU A 98 6.76 -4.44 5.96
C LEU A 98 6.98 -3.11 5.22
N THR A 99 8.17 -2.92 4.65
CA THR A 99 8.48 -1.88 3.67
C THR A 99 9.07 -2.51 2.41
N GLY A 100 9.19 -1.75 1.32
CA GLY A 100 9.69 -2.29 0.07
C GLY A 100 10.15 -1.23 -0.92
N TYR A 101 10.84 -1.69 -1.96
CA TYR A 101 11.45 -0.83 -2.98
C TYR A 101 10.41 0.09 -3.66
N TRP A 102 9.25 -0.44 -4.04
CA TRP A 102 8.15 0.35 -4.60
C TRP A 102 7.63 1.40 -3.60
N GLN A 103 7.46 1.03 -2.34
CA GLN A 103 6.90 1.90 -1.31
C GLN A 103 7.71 3.17 -1.07
N VAL A 104 9.04 3.10 -1.24
CA VAL A 104 9.93 4.25 -1.03
C VAL A 104 10.29 5.02 -2.29
N ASN A 105 10.07 4.45 -3.48
CA ASN A 105 10.46 5.09 -4.75
C ASN A 105 9.27 5.52 -5.63
N GLY A 106 8.04 5.01 -5.43
CA GLY A 106 6.95 5.31 -6.35
C GLY A 106 5.56 5.42 -5.75
N LYS A 107 5.30 4.64 -4.74
CA LYS A 107 4.01 4.47 -4.01
C LYS A 107 2.73 4.94 -4.75
N ASN A 108 2.32 6.19 -4.60
CA ASN A 108 1.06 6.71 -5.14
C ASN A 108 1.17 7.31 -6.56
N LYS A 109 2.37 7.30 -7.16
CA LYS A 109 2.65 7.91 -8.46
C LYS A 109 2.82 6.87 -9.57
N THR A 110 2.94 5.60 -9.20
CA THR A 110 3.17 4.49 -10.12
C THR A 110 1.89 3.74 -10.41
N THR A 111 1.82 3.14 -11.58
CA THR A 111 0.75 2.24 -11.99
C THR A 111 0.93 0.87 -11.35
N PHE A 112 -0.10 0.02 -11.46
CA PHE A 112 -0.03 -1.36 -10.97
C PHE A 112 1.09 -2.17 -11.67
N SER A 113 1.28 -1.95 -12.96
CA SER A 113 2.34 -2.60 -13.74
C SER A 113 3.74 -2.15 -13.27
N GLU A 114 3.94 -0.85 -13.05
CA GLU A 114 5.21 -0.31 -12.56
C GLU A 114 5.53 -0.80 -11.14
N MET A 115 4.52 -0.87 -10.25
CA MET A 115 4.67 -1.46 -8.92
C MET A 115 5.19 -2.89 -9.00
N ASN A 116 4.58 -3.73 -9.86
CA ASN A 116 5.02 -5.12 -10.04
C ASN A 116 6.47 -5.20 -10.56
N LYS A 117 6.83 -4.35 -11.54
CA LYS A 117 8.21 -4.28 -12.06
C LYS A 117 9.22 -3.90 -10.97
N MET A 118 8.87 -2.94 -10.10
CA MET A 118 9.72 -2.52 -8.98
C MET A 118 9.89 -3.64 -7.93
N ASP A 119 8.83 -4.36 -7.62
CA ASP A 119 8.88 -5.48 -6.69
C ASP A 119 9.69 -6.66 -7.26
N ILE A 120 9.54 -6.94 -8.57
CA ILE A 120 10.36 -7.95 -9.27
C ILE A 120 11.83 -7.53 -9.32
N PHE A 121 12.10 -6.25 -9.59
CA PHE A 121 13.47 -5.74 -9.54
C PHE A 121 14.10 -5.99 -8.17
N TYR A 122 13.38 -5.67 -7.09
CA TYR A 122 13.86 -5.96 -5.74
C TYR A 122 14.11 -7.46 -5.54
N THR A 123 13.15 -8.31 -5.92
CA THR A 123 13.26 -9.77 -5.77
C THR A 123 14.50 -10.35 -6.47
N LYS A 124 14.87 -9.79 -7.62
CA LYS A 124 16.06 -10.22 -8.40
C LYS A 124 17.38 -9.66 -7.89
N ASN A 125 17.36 -8.53 -7.14
CA ASN A 125 18.54 -7.80 -6.70
C ASN A 125 18.66 -7.69 -5.17
N MET A 126 18.03 -8.59 -4.42
CA MET A 126 18.06 -8.58 -2.96
C MET A 126 19.49 -8.57 -2.44
N SER A 127 19.79 -7.60 -1.58
CA SER A 127 21.07 -7.49 -0.87
C SER A 127 20.90 -6.69 0.41
N LEU A 128 21.76 -6.94 1.40
CA LEU A 128 21.75 -6.20 2.65
C LEU A 128 21.88 -4.68 2.43
N TRP A 129 22.67 -4.28 1.42
CA TRP A 129 22.87 -2.87 1.10
C TRP A 129 21.61 -2.22 0.53
N LEU A 130 20.90 -2.94 -0.34
CA LEU A 130 19.61 -2.48 -0.87
C LEU A 130 18.58 -2.37 0.25
N ASP A 131 18.52 -3.36 1.15
CA ASP A 131 17.61 -3.36 2.30
C ASP A 131 17.87 -2.18 3.24
N LEU A 132 19.12 -1.92 3.60
CA LEU A 132 19.51 -0.75 4.40
C LEU A 132 19.10 0.56 3.73
N THR A 133 19.32 0.67 2.42
CA THR A 133 18.92 1.85 1.65
C THR A 133 17.39 2.06 1.68
N ILE A 134 16.61 0.99 1.52
CA ILE A 134 15.15 1.05 1.58
C ILE A 134 14.68 1.42 2.98
N MET A 135 15.26 0.83 4.03
CA MET A 135 14.92 1.17 5.41
C MET A 135 15.20 2.65 5.71
N LEU A 136 16.33 3.18 5.31
CA LEU A 136 16.67 4.60 5.50
C LEU A 136 15.71 5.52 4.75
N LYS A 137 15.31 5.17 3.53
CA LYS A 137 14.30 5.92 2.74
C LYS A 137 12.87 5.81 3.31
N THR A 138 12.58 4.80 4.11
CA THR A 138 11.25 4.60 4.69
C THR A 138 10.87 5.73 5.65
N PHE A 139 11.81 6.21 6.48
CA PHE A 139 11.56 7.28 7.45
C PHE A 139 11.08 8.59 6.80
N PRO A 140 11.81 9.19 5.84
CA PRO A 140 11.35 10.40 5.17
C PRO A 140 10.06 10.17 4.38
N THR A 141 9.84 8.99 3.82
CA THR A 141 8.61 8.64 3.09
C THR A 141 7.39 8.66 4.02
N ILE A 142 7.50 8.09 5.22
CA ILE A 142 6.44 8.15 6.24
C ILE A 142 6.19 9.59 6.67
N PHE A 143 7.25 10.37 6.91
CA PHE A 143 7.11 11.77 7.30
C PHE A 143 6.39 12.60 6.24
N MET A 144 6.75 12.44 4.96
CA MET A 144 6.07 13.13 3.86
C MET A 144 4.58 12.75 3.77
N GLN A 145 4.24 11.48 3.96
CA GLN A 145 2.84 11.03 3.97
C GLN A 145 2.03 11.65 5.12
N LEU A 146 2.64 11.84 6.28
CA LEU A 146 2.02 12.54 7.40
C LEU A 146 1.71 14.00 7.06
N VAL A 147 2.65 14.68 6.42
CA VAL A 147 2.47 16.08 5.99
C VAL A 147 1.36 16.17 4.93
N GLU A 148 1.40 15.33 3.90
CA GLU A 148 0.38 15.28 2.84
C GLU A 148 -1.02 14.99 3.41
N SER A 149 -1.13 14.04 4.35
CA SER A 149 -2.41 13.71 4.98
C SER A 149 -2.99 14.87 5.79
N ARG A 150 -2.15 15.69 6.42
CA ARG A 150 -2.59 16.90 7.14
C ARG A 150 -3.08 17.99 6.19
N ILE A 151 -2.41 18.17 5.07
CA ILE A 151 -2.78 19.16 4.04
C ILE A 151 -4.13 18.77 3.42
N THR A 152 -4.29 17.52 3.01
CA THR A 152 -5.53 17.00 2.41
C THR A 152 -6.72 17.11 3.38
N ASN A 153 -6.52 16.81 4.66
CA ASN A 153 -7.56 16.98 5.68
C ASN A 153 -7.97 18.45 5.92
N ARG A 154 -7.08 19.42 5.67
CA ARG A 154 -7.44 20.84 5.70
C ARG A 154 -8.29 21.24 4.51
N THR A 155 -7.99 20.74 3.33
CA THR A 155 -8.70 21.05 2.08
C THR A 155 -10.10 20.42 2.03
N LEU A 156 -10.28 19.23 2.63
CA LEU A 156 -11.59 18.55 2.71
C LEU A 156 -12.55 19.14 3.75
N ARG A 157 -12.13 20.12 4.56
CA ARG A 157 -13.02 20.92 5.42
C ARG A 157 -13.66 22.11 4.69
N GLY A 158 -13.29 22.38 3.44
CA GLY A 158 -13.95 23.30 2.53
C GLY A 158 -15.13 22.65 1.78
N PRO A 159 -16.02 23.44 1.10
CA PRO A 159 -17.20 22.92 0.42
C PRO A 159 -16.81 21.88 -0.65
N ARG A 160 -17.49 20.73 -0.62
CA ARG A 160 -17.26 19.58 -1.51
C ARG A 160 -17.47 19.98 -2.97
N LYS A 161 -16.43 19.88 -3.79
CA LYS A 161 -16.59 19.77 -5.23
C LYS A 161 -17.01 18.32 -5.58
N PRO A 162 -17.96 18.12 -6.52
CA PRO A 162 -18.35 16.78 -6.96
C PRO A 162 -17.16 16.08 -7.62
N ALA A 163 -16.99 14.80 -7.31
CA ALA A 163 -15.98 13.95 -7.91
C ALA A 163 -16.31 13.75 -9.40
N THR A 164 -15.60 14.43 -10.27
CA THR A 164 -15.51 14.05 -11.67
C THR A 164 -14.59 12.84 -11.76
N GLY A 165 -15.19 11.67 -12.05
CA GLY A 165 -14.45 10.46 -12.37
C GLY A 165 -13.66 10.68 -13.66
N GLN A 166 -12.35 10.74 -13.54
CA GLN A 166 -11.41 10.57 -14.66
C GLN A 166 -10.20 9.80 -14.11
N CYS A 167 -10.05 8.55 -14.60
CA CYS A 167 -8.74 7.99 -14.85
C CYS A 167 -8.13 8.73 -16.00
#